data_3558cf69675449bcba6bf00c15e5999b
#
_entry.id   3558cf69675449bcba6bf00c15e5999b
#
_cell.length_a   1.000
_cell.length_b   1.000
_cell.length_c   1.000
_cell.angle_alpha   90.00
_cell.angle_beta   90.00
_cell.angle_gamma   90.00
#
_symmetry.space_group_name_H-M   'P 1'
#
loop_
_entity.id
_entity.type
_entity.pdbx_description
1 polymer ?
#
loop_
_entity_poly.entity_id
_entity_poly.type
_entity_poly.pdbx_seq_one_letter_code
_entity_poly.pdbx_strand_id
1 'polypeptide(L)'
;MKTINKVTIALLTTVAAASVNAGSLDYRGEYKHESEEFAHRIKIGSSVKISDPAKLYFSVEQKFNSHDKSDFFNQVERGDSEFDWGVAYNLDKNWYIQPGMPITFGNGKTTYKPQFRIGYKADFGLTTALRYRHEFQSFVDGTSDATSSDGTGKISRDGKTIQQGKITLTGSYKFSDEAWKNLQLSYEANYNHNYDDVRLANNENWDWDLGLKVGYKIDNFRPYVEFWNIKGKDGSTTDDRQLRTRVGITYSF
;
A
#
# COMPACT_ATOMS: atom_id res chain seq x y z
N MET A 1 18.20 -10.09 24.54
CA MET A 1 16.74 -9.86 24.36
C MET A 1 16.53 -8.38 24.10
N LYS A 2 16.28 -8.01 22.82
CA LYS A 2 16.00 -6.59 22.48
C LYS A 2 14.55 -6.29 22.88
N THR A 3 14.37 -5.24 23.63
CA THR A 3 13.10 -4.76 24.18
C THR A 3 12.15 -4.44 23.02
N ILE A 4 11.08 -5.23 22.87
CA ILE A 4 9.97 -4.90 21.99
C ILE A 4 9.37 -3.60 22.50
N ASN A 5 9.38 -2.56 21.68
CA ASN A 5 8.90 -1.23 22.05
C ASN A 5 7.43 -1.33 22.48
N LYS A 6 7.18 -1.13 23.77
CA LYS A 6 5.84 -1.17 24.41
C LYS A 6 4.82 -0.22 23.75
N VAL A 7 5.29 0.78 22.99
CA VAL A 7 4.46 1.74 22.25
C VAL A 7 3.70 1.07 21.09
N THR A 8 4.30 0.10 20.39
CA THR A 8 3.66 -0.59 19.26
C THR A 8 2.50 -1.49 19.73
N ILE A 9 2.62 -2.10 20.90
CA ILE A 9 1.58 -2.95 21.49
C ILE A 9 0.42 -2.09 22.03
N ALA A 10 0.70 -0.93 22.61
CA ALA A 10 -0.32 -0.01 23.12
C ALA A 10 -1.19 0.60 22.01
N LEU A 11 -0.64 0.89 20.83
CA LEU A 11 -1.43 1.35 19.67
C LEU A 11 -2.37 0.26 19.14
N LEU A 12 -1.96 -0.99 19.15
CA LEU A 12 -2.79 -2.12 18.73
C LEU A 12 -3.97 -2.39 19.68
N THR A 13 -3.79 -2.13 20.97
CA THR A 13 -4.84 -2.36 21.99
C THR A 13 -5.86 -1.22 22.09
N THR A 14 -5.49 0.02 21.83
CA THR A 14 -6.42 1.16 21.86
C THR A 14 -7.37 1.20 20.66
N VAL A 15 -7.00 0.63 19.53
CA VAL A 15 -7.90 0.50 18.35
C VAL A 15 -9.03 -0.50 18.59
N ALA A 16 -8.84 -1.47 19.47
CA ALA A 16 -9.86 -2.48 19.80
C ALA A 16 -10.96 -2.01 20.76
N ALA A 17 -10.80 -0.87 21.44
CA ALA A 17 -11.73 -0.40 22.47
C ALA A 17 -12.71 0.70 22.01
N ALA A 18 -12.54 1.28 20.82
CA ALA A 18 -13.53 2.17 20.23
C ALA A 18 -14.69 1.33 19.66
N SER A 19 -15.92 1.80 19.82
CA SER A 19 -17.12 1.22 19.17
C SER A 19 -16.98 1.30 17.65
N VAL A 20 -16.30 0.30 17.09
CA VAL A 20 -15.91 0.20 15.70
C VAL A 20 -17.13 -0.25 14.91
N ASN A 21 -17.71 0.65 14.12
CA ASN A 21 -18.87 0.33 13.27
C ASN A 21 -18.52 -0.60 12.09
N ALA A 22 -17.25 -0.74 11.73
CA ALA A 22 -16.75 -1.66 10.72
C ALA A 22 -15.23 -1.74 10.82
N GLY A 23 -14.70 -2.90 11.12
CA GLY A 23 -13.27 -3.17 11.18
C GLY A 23 -12.84 -4.25 10.21
N SER A 24 -11.53 -4.31 9.94
CA SER A 24 -10.95 -5.39 9.15
C SER A 24 -9.54 -5.74 9.61
N LEU A 25 -9.24 -7.03 9.57
CA LEU A 25 -7.90 -7.57 9.71
C LEU A 25 -7.53 -8.24 8.39
N ASP A 26 -6.38 -7.87 7.84
CA ASP A 26 -5.88 -8.43 6.58
C ASP A 26 -4.48 -8.99 6.79
N TYR A 27 -4.28 -10.25 6.41
CA TYR A 27 -2.97 -10.87 6.28
C TYR A 27 -2.68 -11.16 4.83
N ARG A 28 -1.44 -10.92 4.40
CA ARG A 28 -0.98 -11.13 3.04
C ARG A 28 0.44 -11.64 3.01
N GLY A 29 0.66 -12.76 2.29
CA GLY A 29 1.96 -13.22 1.85
C GLY A 29 2.24 -12.74 0.43
N GLU A 30 3.49 -12.46 0.13
CA GLU A 30 3.96 -11.96 -1.16
C GLU A 30 5.20 -12.73 -1.61
N TYR A 31 5.30 -13.01 -2.90
CA TYR A 31 6.48 -13.55 -3.56
C TYR A 31 6.80 -12.78 -4.82
N LYS A 32 8.04 -12.32 -4.96
CA LYS A 32 8.60 -11.71 -6.16
C LYS A 32 9.40 -12.75 -6.92
N HIS A 33 9.00 -13.05 -8.15
CA HIS A 33 9.48 -14.23 -8.85
C HIS A 33 10.94 -14.14 -9.32
N GLU A 34 11.39 -12.99 -9.78
CA GLU A 34 12.77 -12.84 -10.26
C GLU A 34 13.76 -12.60 -9.11
N SER A 35 13.39 -11.74 -8.14
CA SER A 35 14.25 -11.51 -6.99
C SER A 35 14.20 -12.62 -5.95
N GLU A 36 13.24 -13.57 -6.08
CA GLU A 36 13.03 -14.70 -5.18
C GLU A 36 12.83 -14.27 -3.71
N GLU A 37 12.10 -13.15 -3.50
CA GLU A 37 11.89 -12.56 -2.19
C GLU A 37 10.51 -12.84 -1.66
N PHE A 38 10.42 -13.29 -0.41
CA PHE A 38 9.18 -13.39 0.34
C PHE A 38 8.98 -12.16 1.24
N ALA A 39 7.74 -11.74 1.36
CA ALA A 39 7.34 -10.71 2.31
C ALA A 39 5.95 -10.99 2.88
N HIS A 40 5.69 -10.43 4.04
CA HIS A 40 4.41 -10.56 4.74
C HIS A 40 3.87 -9.19 5.11
N ARG A 41 2.57 -9.11 5.28
CA ARG A 41 1.91 -7.92 5.76
C ARG A 41 0.75 -8.28 6.67
N ILE A 42 0.64 -7.58 7.79
CA ILE A 42 -0.56 -7.53 8.62
C ILE A 42 -1.07 -6.10 8.57
N LYS A 43 -2.36 -5.93 8.32
CA LYS A 43 -3.04 -4.65 8.33
C LYS A 43 -4.33 -4.73 9.13
N ILE A 44 -4.53 -3.75 10.02
CA ILE A 44 -5.77 -3.58 10.76
C ILE A 44 -6.32 -2.21 10.38
N GLY A 45 -7.58 -2.15 10.02
CA GLY A 45 -8.22 -0.90 9.63
C GLY A 45 -9.64 -0.80 10.16
N SER A 46 -10.10 0.44 10.30
CA SER A 46 -11.43 0.75 10.72
C SER A 46 -11.90 2.11 10.22
N SER A 47 -13.19 2.37 10.39
CA SER A 47 -13.76 3.68 10.13
C SER A 47 -14.84 4.03 11.15
N VAL A 48 -14.94 5.33 11.45
CA VAL A 48 -15.97 5.91 12.33
C VAL A 48 -16.81 6.88 11.53
N LYS A 49 -18.12 6.75 11.61
CA LYS A 49 -19.06 7.69 10.99
C LYS A 49 -19.00 9.02 11.74
N ILE A 50 -18.70 10.11 11.03
CA ILE A 50 -18.71 11.47 11.58
C ILE A 50 -20.09 12.12 11.33
N SER A 51 -20.62 11.94 10.12
CA SER A 51 -21.94 12.39 9.68
C SER A 51 -22.43 11.50 8.55
N ASP A 52 -23.65 11.73 8.03
CA ASP A 52 -24.18 10.92 6.92
C ASP A 52 -23.24 10.89 5.69
N PRO A 53 -22.69 12.03 5.20
CA PRO A 53 -21.77 11.99 4.07
C PRO A 53 -20.33 11.65 4.46
N ALA A 54 -19.92 11.71 5.75
CA ALA A 54 -18.52 11.69 6.15
C ALA A 54 -18.17 10.55 7.12
N LYS A 55 -17.03 9.90 6.85
CA LYS A 55 -16.40 8.89 7.71
C LYS A 55 -14.92 9.21 7.89
N LEU A 56 -14.44 9.15 9.13
CA LEU A 56 -13.01 9.08 9.42
C LEU A 56 -12.58 7.63 9.20
N TYR A 57 -11.53 7.39 8.43
CA TYR A 57 -10.90 6.08 8.31
C TYR A 57 -9.47 6.12 8.85
N PHE A 58 -9.02 4.99 9.36
CA PHE A 58 -7.65 4.81 9.81
C PHE A 58 -7.24 3.34 9.69
N SER A 59 -5.95 3.11 9.50
CA SER A 59 -5.38 1.77 9.52
C SER A 59 -3.92 1.78 9.97
N VAL A 60 -3.48 0.66 10.51
CA VAL A 60 -2.08 0.37 10.80
C VAL A 60 -1.67 -0.85 10.00
N GLU A 61 -0.53 -0.73 9.33
CA GLU A 61 0.07 -1.80 8.55
C GLU A 61 1.49 -2.05 9.04
N GLN A 62 1.86 -3.32 9.19
CA GLN A 62 3.22 -3.77 9.44
C GLN A 62 3.63 -4.75 8.36
N LYS A 63 4.76 -4.48 7.71
CA LYS A 63 5.42 -5.39 6.78
C LYS A 63 6.53 -6.15 7.48
N PHE A 64 6.80 -7.32 6.95
CA PHE A 64 7.90 -8.19 7.34
C PHE A 64 8.53 -8.76 6.07
N ASN A 65 9.84 -8.91 6.06
CA ASN A 65 10.57 -9.51 4.95
C ASN A 65 11.26 -10.80 5.46
N SER A 66 11.28 -11.85 4.67
CA SER A 66 12.11 -13.01 4.96
C SER A 66 13.54 -12.70 4.54
N HIS A 67 14.50 -12.95 5.42
CA HIS A 67 15.90 -12.78 5.11
C HIS A 67 16.41 -13.92 4.21
N ASP A 68 15.97 -15.14 4.50
CA ASP A 68 16.23 -16.30 3.63
C ASP A 68 15.21 -16.36 2.50
N LYS A 69 15.70 -16.26 1.28
CA LYS A 69 14.88 -16.27 0.07
C LYS A 69 14.24 -17.64 -0.22
N SER A 70 14.77 -18.71 0.34
CA SER A 70 14.30 -20.08 0.12
C SER A 70 13.14 -20.48 1.04
N ASP A 71 12.89 -19.72 2.11
CA ASP A 71 11.89 -20.06 3.13
C ASP A 71 10.95 -18.88 3.42
N PHE A 72 9.66 -19.17 3.32
CA PHE A 72 8.60 -18.18 3.52
C PHE A 72 8.56 -17.57 4.94
N PHE A 73 8.93 -18.35 5.96
CA PHE A 73 8.88 -17.90 7.35
C PHE A 73 10.24 -17.83 8.05
N ASN A 74 11.34 -18.13 7.35
CA ASN A 74 12.65 -18.16 7.97
C ASN A 74 13.21 -16.75 8.17
N GLN A 75 13.75 -16.50 9.35
CA GLN A 75 14.41 -15.24 9.71
C GLN A 75 13.59 -14.00 9.31
N VAL A 76 12.32 -13.98 9.71
CA VAL A 76 11.43 -12.87 9.40
C VAL A 76 11.90 -11.59 10.11
N GLU A 77 12.23 -10.57 9.34
CA GLU A 77 12.67 -9.27 9.81
C GLU A 77 11.56 -8.22 9.68
N ARG A 78 11.59 -7.23 10.57
CA ARG A 78 10.67 -6.11 10.51
C ARG A 78 10.97 -5.25 9.28
N GLY A 79 9.97 -5.07 8.43
CA GLY A 79 9.94 -4.07 7.36
C GLY A 79 9.29 -2.76 7.81
N ASP A 80 8.78 -2.00 6.84
CA ASP A 80 8.09 -0.73 7.06
C ASP A 80 6.79 -0.89 7.85
N SER A 81 6.49 0.11 8.69
CA SER A 81 5.18 0.29 9.31
C SER A 81 4.49 1.49 8.69
N GLU A 82 3.18 1.44 8.49
CA GLU A 82 2.40 2.57 7.99
C GLU A 82 1.19 2.83 8.88
N PHE A 83 0.98 4.09 9.22
CA PHE A 83 -0.27 4.60 9.77
C PHE A 83 -0.96 5.42 8.68
N ASP A 84 -2.15 4.98 8.25
CA ASP A 84 -2.96 5.66 7.25
C ASP A 84 -4.23 6.21 7.91
N TRP A 85 -4.57 7.46 7.63
CA TRP A 85 -5.77 8.10 8.11
C TRP A 85 -6.27 9.15 7.12
N GLY A 86 -7.55 9.45 7.21
CA GLY A 86 -8.17 10.45 6.37
C GLY A 86 -9.68 10.47 6.51
N VAL A 87 -10.33 11.29 5.72
CA VAL A 87 -11.77 11.43 5.69
C VAL A 87 -12.29 10.96 4.33
N ALA A 88 -13.29 10.08 4.33
CA ALA A 88 -14.06 9.76 3.14
C ALA A 88 -15.37 10.56 3.19
N TYR A 89 -15.63 11.34 2.16
CA TYR A 89 -16.80 12.21 2.05
C TYR A 89 -17.57 11.88 0.77
N ASN A 90 -18.82 11.46 0.90
CA ASN A 90 -19.71 11.25 -0.25
C ASN A 90 -20.28 12.60 -0.68
N LEU A 91 -20.00 13.00 -1.92
CA LEU A 91 -20.56 14.20 -2.54
C LEU A 91 -22.04 13.96 -2.92
N ASP A 92 -22.30 12.75 -3.42
CA ASP A 92 -23.63 12.25 -3.74
C ASP A 92 -23.65 10.70 -3.67
N LYS A 93 -24.64 10.05 -4.28
CA LYS A 93 -24.75 8.57 -4.29
C LYS A 93 -23.62 7.89 -5.06
N ASN A 94 -23.03 8.57 -6.05
CA ASN A 94 -22.05 8.03 -6.96
C ASN A 94 -20.63 8.56 -6.69
N TRP A 95 -20.48 9.85 -6.41
CA TRP A 95 -19.18 10.49 -6.24
C TRP A 95 -18.75 10.60 -4.79
N TYR A 96 -17.47 10.39 -4.55
CA TYR A 96 -16.85 10.63 -3.24
C TYR A 96 -15.45 11.20 -3.39
N ILE A 97 -15.00 11.89 -2.37
CA ILE A 97 -13.62 12.36 -2.21
C ILE A 97 -13.01 11.79 -0.94
N GLN A 98 -11.68 11.68 -0.92
CA GLN A 98 -10.98 11.08 0.20
C GLN A 98 -9.60 11.73 0.38
N PRO A 99 -9.53 12.91 1.05
CA PRO A 99 -8.26 13.44 1.55
C PRO A 99 -7.72 12.54 2.66
N GLY A 100 -6.38 12.43 2.75
CA GLY A 100 -5.72 11.63 3.78
C GLY A 100 -4.24 11.92 3.87
N MET A 101 -3.60 11.37 4.91
CA MET A 101 -2.19 11.57 5.19
C MET A 101 -1.56 10.30 5.79
N PRO A 102 -1.26 9.27 4.98
CA PRO A 102 -0.45 8.16 5.45
C PRO A 102 0.95 8.61 5.87
N ILE A 103 1.48 7.97 6.91
CA ILE A 103 2.85 8.15 7.37
C ILE A 103 3.49 6.77 7.44
N THR A 104 4.60 6.58 6.71
CA THR A 104 5.36 5.34 6.74
C THR A 104 6.66 5.54 7.51
N PHE A 105 6.92 4.63 8.43
CA PHE A 105 8.15 4.54 9.20
C PHE A 105 8.97 3.37 8.65
N GLY A 106 10.06 3.69 7.96
CA GLY A 106 10.99 2.73 7.39
C GLY A 106 12.34 2.74 8.08
N ASN A 107 13.24 1.90 7.62
CA ASN A 107 14.62 1.90 8.09
C ASN A 107 15.35 3.15 7.54
N GLY A 108 15.77 4.03 8.45
CA GLY A 108 16.50 5.25 8.11
C GLY A 108 15.67 6.36 7.45
N LYS A 109 14.34 6.23 7.38
CA LYS A 109 13.48 7.31 6.86
C LYS A 109 12.06 7.29 7.41
N THR A 110 11.45 8.47 7.46
CA THR A 110 10.01 8.66 7.64
C THR A 110 9.44 9.29 6.38
N THR A 111 8.33 8.76 5.88
CA THR A 111 7.67 9.30 4.67
C THR A 111 6.28 9.82 5.01
N TYR A 112 6.08 11.11 4.83
CA TYR A 112 4.77 11.78 4.94
C TYR A 112 4.11 11.79 3.56
N LYS A 113 2.83 11.39 3.49
CA LYS A 113 2.18 11.09 2.21
C LYS A 113 0.82 11.80 2.07
N PRO A 114 0.77 13.16 2.08
CA PRO A 114 -0.49 13.84 1.79
C PRO A 114 -1.07 13.35 0.47
N GLN A 115 -2.36 13.03 0.48
CA GLN A 115 -3.04 12.44 -0.67
C GLN A 115 -4.47 12.95 -0.81
N PHE A 116 -4.93 12.94 -2.05
CA PHE A 116 -6.31 13.21 -2.40
C PHE A 116 -6.81 12.18 -3.41
N ARG A 117 -7.97 11.62 -3.15
CA ARG A 117 -8.64 10.66 -4.02
C ARG A 117 -10.02 11.18 -4.40
N ILE A 118 -10.39 11.02 -5.66
CA ILE A 118 -11.75 11.16 -6.15
C ILE A 118 -12.20 9.82 -6.71
N GLY A 119 -13.41 9.40 -6.40
CA GLY A 119 -13.93 8.11 -6.84
C GLY A 119 -15.38 8.19 -7.30
N TYR A 120 -15.72 7.24 -8.15
CA TYR A 120 -17.04 7.08 -8.73
C TYR A 120 -17.55 5.65 -8.56
N LYS A 121 -18.80 5.52 -8.12
CA LYS A 121 -19.53 4.26 -7.95
C LYS A 121 -20.58 4.20 -9.02
N ALA A 122 -20.42 3.36 -10.02
CA ALA A 122 -21.40 3.14 -11.06
C ALA A 122 -22.52 2.19 -10.55
N ASP A 123 -23.74 2.41 -11.03
CA ASP A 123 -24.90 1.61 -10.60
C ASP A 123 -24.80 0.13 -11.02
N PHE A 124 -23.97 -0.19 -12.03
CA PHE A 124 -23.73 -1.56 -12.50
C PHE A 124 -22.64 -2.34 -11.73
N GLY A 125 -22.18 -1.83 -10.57
CA GLY A 125 -21.26 -2.55 -9.68
C GLY A 125 -19.77 -2.19 -9.82
N LEU A 126 -19.39 -1.34 -10.79
CA LEU A 126 -18.02 -0.82 -10.90
C LEU A 126 -17.80 0.36 -9.94
N THR A 127 -16.76 0.30 -9.16
CA THR A 127 -16.21 1.45 -8.42
C THR A 127 -14.84 1.76 -8.97
N THR A 128 -14.57 2.99 -9.35
CA THR A 128 -13.24 3.43 -9.81
C THR A 128 -12.81 4.69 -9.06
N ALA A 129 -11.51 4.89 -8.92
CA ALA A 129 -11.00 6.09 -8.25
C ALA A 129 -9.60 6.44 -8.75
N LEU A 130 -9.36 7.74 -8.85
CA LEU A 130 -8.05 8.33 -9.12
C LEU A 130 -7.53 8.98 -7.85
N ARG A 131 -6.27 8.71 -7.49
CA ARG A 131 -5.58 9.30 -6.34
C ARG A 131 -4.28 9.93 -6.79
N TYR A 132 -4.01 11.14 -6.34
CA TYR A 132 -2.68 11.71 -6.29
C TYR A 132 -2.16 11.68 -4.86
N ARG A 133 -0.88 11.30 -4.70
CA ARG A 133 -0.14 11.29 -3.45
C ARG A 133 1.19 11.98 -3.68
N HIS A 134 1.52 12.93 -2.82
CA HIS A 134 2.86 13.49 -2.75
C HIS A 134 3.59 12.86 -1.55
N GLU A 135 4.82 12.43 -1.74
CA GLU A 135 5.61 11.76 -0.71
C GLU A 135 6.83 12.61 -0.35
N PHE A 136 6.91 13.04 0.89
CA PHE A 136 8.08 13.67 1.48
C PHE A 136 8.85 12.60 2.25
N GLN A 137 9.95 12.09 1.66
CA GLN A 137 10.79 11.05 2.24
C GLN A 137 11.91 11.71 3.04
N SER A 138 11.75 11.88 4.34
CA SER A 138 12.72 12.47 5.25
C SER A 138 13.71 11.40 5.73
N PHE A 139 14.96 11.50 5.33
CA PHE A 139 16.03 10.58 5.68
C PHE A 139 16.78 11.04 6.92
N VAL A 140 17.28 10.08 7.72
CA VAL A 140 18.13 10.36 8.86
C VAL A 140 19.56 10.65 8.39
N ASP A 141 20.34 11.31 9.27
CA ASP A 141 21.77 11.56 9.05
C ASP A 141 22.52 10.23 8.85
N GLY A 142 23.55 10.23 8.02
CA GLY A 142 24.32 9.05 7.67
C GLY A 142 23.66 8.12 6.64
N THR A 143 22.51 8.50 6.04
CA THR A 143 21.90 7.72 4.97
C THR A 143 22.72 7.81 3.69
N SER A 144 23.04 6.65 3.10
CA SER A 144 23.79 6.58 1.85
C SER A 144 23.07 7.26 0.68
N ASP A 145 23.84 7.82 -0.24
CA ASP A 145 23.34 8.48 -1.44
C ASP A 145 22.50 7.52 -2.33
N ALA A 146 21.54 8.10 -3.04
CA ALA A 146 20.86 7.42 -4.12
C ALA A 146 21.60 7.58 -5.45
N THR A 147 21.27 6.78 -6.44
CA THR A 147 21.75 6.94 -7.81
C THR A 147 20.82 7.92 -8.55
N SER A 148 21.40 8.83 -9.34
CA SER A 148 20.64 9.73 -10.24
C SER A 148 19.91 8.94 -11.32
N SER A 149 18.90 9.52 -11.95
CA SER A 149 18.08 8.86 -12.96
C SER A 149 18.91 8.38 -14.16
N ASP A 150 19.90 9.17 -14.58
CA ASP A 150 20.83 8.81 -15.67
C ASP A 150 21.87 7.73 -15.29
N GLY A 151 21.91 7.33 -14.03
CA GLY A 151 22.82 6.31 -13.51
C GLY A 151 24.26 6.78 -13.26
N THR A 152 24.61 8.03 -13.60
CA THR A 152 25.99 8.53 -13.56
C THR A 152 26.32 9.28 -12.28
N GLY A 153 25.34 9.93 -11.68
CA GLY A 153 25.49 10.78 -10.51
C GLY A 153 25.00 10.15 -9.22
N LYS A 154 25.20 10.89 -8.13
CA LYS A 154 24.73 10.57 -6.79
C LYS A 154 23.84 11.70 -6.27
N ILE A 155 22.72 11.33 -5.68
CA ILE A 155 21.77 12.23 -5.03
C ILE A 155 21.89 12.00 -3.53
N SER A 156 22.36 13.02 -2.81
CA SER A 156 22.54 12.93 -1.36
C SER A 156 21.20 12.82 -0.64
N ARG A 157 21.10 11.82 0.23
CA ARG A 157 19.95 11.61 1.12
C ARG A 157 20.28 11.89 2.59
N ASP A 158 21.55 12.17 2.91
CA ASP A 158 22.04 12.39 4.26
C ASP A 158 21.32 13.58 4.94
N GLY A 159 20.44 13.29 5.91
CA GLY A 159 19.60 14.27 6.59
C GLY A 159 18.64 15.05 5.69
N LYS A 160 18.42 14.62 4.45
CA LYS A 160 17.62 15.35 3.47
C LYS A 160 16.23 14.76 3.27
N THR A 161 15.37 15.58 2.68
CA THR A 161 14.05 15.16 2.23
C THR A 161 14.04 15.02 0.70
N ILE A 162 13.67 13.85 0.22
CA ILE A 162 13.46 13.54 -1.20
C ILE A 162 11.95 13.50 -1.47
N GLN A 163 11.55 14.07 -2.62
CA GLN A 163 10.14 14.20 -2.99
C GLN A 163 9.77 13.26 -4.13
N GLN A 164 8.61 12.66 -4.02
CA GLN A 164 8.08 11.75 -5.03
C GLN A 164 6.57 11.94 -5.17
N GLY A 165 6.08 11.97 -6.41
CA GLY A 165 4.66 11.92 -6.73
C GLY A 165 4.21 10.51 -7.06
N LYS A 166 2.96 10.17 -6.71
CA LYS A 166 2.34 8.91 -7.10
C LYS A 166 0.91 9.15 -7.56
N ILE A 167 0.61 8.77 -8.79
CA ILE A 167 -0.75 8.69 -9.32
C ILE A 167 -1.18 7.23 -9.25
N THR A 168 -2.39 6.98 -8.71
CA THR A 168 -2.95 5.63 -8.60
C THR A 168 -4.36 5.63 -9.18
N LEU A 169 -4.60 4.78 -10.17
CA LEU A 169 -5.94 4.43 -10.64
C LEU A 169 -6.32 3.08 -10.03
N THR A 170 -7.44 3.04 -9.32
CA THR A 170 -7.98 1.79 -8.76
C THR A 170 -9.37 1.53 -9.30
N GLY A 171 -9.74 0.25 -9.40
CA GLY A 171 -11.11 -0.11 -9.64
C GLY A 171 -11.45 -1.45 -9.01
N SER A 172 -12.75 -1.64 -8.73
CA SER A 172 -13.27 -2.91 -8.29
C SER A 172 -14.66 -3.13 -8.89
N TYR A 173 -14.90 -4.35 -9.29
CA TYR A 173 -16.18 -4.79 -9.84
C TYR A 173 -16.81 -5.85 -8.95
N LYS A 174 -18.04 -5.62 -8.57
CA LYS A 174 -18.89 -6.57 -7.83
C LYS A 174 -19.99 -7.04 -8.74
N PHE A 175 -20.13 -8.35 -8.87
CA PHE A 175 -21.16 -8.95 -9.67
C PHE A 175 -22.53 -8.85 -8.96
N SER A 176 -23.57 -8.56 -9.72
CA SER A 176 -24.96 -8.55 -9.23
C SER A 176 -25.66 -9.91 -9.37
N ASP A 177 -25.15 -10.78 -10.25
CA ASP A 177 -25.68 -12.11 -10.46
C ASP A 177 -25.49 -13.00 -9.23
N GLU A 178 -26.51 -13.77 -8.86
CA GLU A 178 -26.53 -14.61 -7.66
C GLU A 178 -25.37 -15.62 -7.63
N ALA A 179 -25.00 -16.18 -8.78
CA ALA A 179 -23.89 -17.14 -8.89
C ALA A 179 -22.52 -16.51 -8.63
N TRP A 180 -22.37 -15.21 -8.89
CA TRP A 180 -21.08 -14.50 -8.83
C TRP A 180 -21.03 -13.38 -7.80
N LYS A 181 -22.10 -13.12 -7.02
CA LYS A 181 -22.20 -11.99 -6.07
C LYS A 181 -21.08 -11.95 -5.02
N ASN A 182 -20.50 -13.10 -4.72
CA ASN A 182 -19.40 -13.21 -3.77
C ASN A 182 -18.01 -12.97 -4.41
N LEU A 183 -17.93 -12.99 -5.74
CA LEU A 183 -16.71 -12.71 -6.48
C LEU A 183 -16.48 -11.21 -6.57
N GLN A 184 -15.24 -10.79 -6.37
CA GLN A 184 -14.81 -9.42 -6.57
C GLN A 184 -13.53 -9.40 -7.41
N LEU A 185 -13.57 -8.67 -8.50
CA LEU A 185 -12.39 -8.36 -9.30
C LEU A 185 -11.94 -6.93 -8.95
N SER A 186 -10.64 -6.72 -8.88
CA SER A 186 -10.09 -5.38 -8.66
C SER A 186 -8.81 -5.19 -9.45
N TYR A 187 -8.52 -3.96 -9.81
CA TYR A 187 -7.26 -3.57 -10.44
C TYR A 187 -6.67 -2.34 -9.76
N GLU A 188 -5.37 -2.22 -9.86
CA GLU A 188 -4.64 -1.03 -9.45
C GLU A 188 -3.50 -0.77 -10.44
N ALA A 189 -3.42 0.46 -10.93
CA ALA A 189 -2.31 0.95 -11.75
C ALA A 189 -1.67 2.14 -11.04
N ASN A 190 -0.36 2.12 -10.92
CA ASN A 190 0.43 3.15 -10.28
C ASN A 190 1.43 3.74 -11.27
N TYR A 191 1.60 5.06 -11.21
CA TYR A 191 2.70 5.78 -11.81
C TYR A 191 3.41 6.58 -10.72
N ASN A 192 4.72 6.38 -10.59
CA ASN A 192 5.59 7.03 -9.61
C ASN A 192 6.55 7.95 -10.36
N HIS A 193 6.81 9.14 -9.82
CA HIS A 193 7.77 10.09 -10.36
C HIS A 193 8.56 10.73 -9.22
N ASN A 194 9.89 10.66 -9.29
CA ASN A 194 10.78 11.30 -8.31
C ASN A 194 11.15 12.69 -8.81
N TYR A 195 10.94 13.72 -7.98
CA TYR A 195 11.18 15.12 -8.34
C TYR A 195 12.62 15.57 -8.10
N ASP A 196 13.39 14.80 -7.32
CA ASP A 196 14.79 15.08 -6.98
C ASP A 196 15.75 14.24 -7.81
N ASP A 197 15.30 13.79 -9.00
CA ASP A 197 16.08 13.05 -9.97
C ASP A 197 16.67 11.73 -9.46
N VAL A 198 16.10 11.14 -8.40
CA VAL A 198 16.48 9.81 -7.92
C VAL A 198 15.95 8.75 -8.89
N ARG A 199 16.84 7.84 -9.31
CA ARG A 199 16.48 6.70 -10.16
C ARG A 199 15.49 5.79 -9.44
N LEU A 200 14.34 5.53 -10.08
CA LEU A 200 13.35 4.57 -9.61
C LEU A 200 13.49 3.23 -10.30
N ALA A 201 13.27 3.21 -11.61
CA ALA A 201 13.44 2.06 -12.49
C ALA A 201 13.79 2.56 -13.89
N ASN A 202 14.15 1.65 -14.82
CA ASN A 202 14.30 1.98 -16.24
C ASN A 202 15.40 3.02 -16.52
N ASN A 203 16.37 3.23 -15.62
CA ASN A 203 17.31 4.36 -15.65
C ASN A 203 16.61 5.72 -15.74
N GLU A 204 15.43 5.83 -15.16
CA GLU A 204 14.59 7.01 -15.17
C GLU A 204 14.17 7.40 -13.75
N ASN A 205 13.71 8.62 -13.57
CA ASN A 205 13.13 9.09 -12.32
C ASN A 205 11.64 8.73 -12.18
N TRP A 206 11.13 7.84 -13.00
CA TRP A 206 9.75 7.34 -12.94
C TRP A 206 9.68 5.82 -13.00
N ASP A 207 8.56 5.26 -12.57
CA ASP A 207 8.25 3.83 -12.63
C ASP A 207 6.73 3.63 -12.58
N TRP A 208 6.27 2.45 -12.99
CA TRP A 208 4.86 2.08 -12.95
C TRP A 208 4.67 0.65 -12.42
N ASP A 209 3.50 0.38 -11.86
CA ASP A 209 3.07 -0.95 -11.43
C ASP A 209 1.64 -1.20 -11.89
N LEU A 210 1.33 -2.44 -12.24
CA LEU A 210 -0.02 -2.87 -12.58
C LEU A 210 -0.38 -4.14 -11.79
N GLY A 211 -1.51 -4.12 -11.09
CA GLY A 211 -2.00 -5.24 -10.29
C GLY A 211 -3.44 -5.61 -10.61
N LEU A 212 -3.69 -6.91 -10.60
CA LEU A 212 -5.02 -7.51 -10.65
C LEU A 212 -5.25 -8.35 -9.40
N LYS A 213 -6.47 -8.28 -8.85
CA LYS A 213 -6.86 -9.01 -7.65
C LYS A 213 -8.17 -9.71 -7.89
N VAL A 214 -8.25 -10.97 -7.47
CA VAL A 214 -9.46 -11.77 -7.42
C VAL A 214 -9.71 -12.16 -5.98
N GLY A 215 -10.87 -11.82 -5.44
CA GLY A 215 -11.28 -12.17 -4.08
C GLY A 215 -12.65 -12.82 -4.09
N TYR A 216 -12.88 -13.72 -3.14
CA TYR A 216 -14.17 -14.39 -2.95
C TYR A 216 -14.64 -14.24 -1.51
N LYS A 217 -15.87 -13.77 -1.30
CA LYS A 217 -16.44 -13.53 0.03
C LYS A 217 -17.09 -14.80 0.56
N ILE A 218 -16.68 -15.23 1.77
CA ILE A 218 -17.26 -16.32 2.54
C ILE A 218 -17.57 -15.76 3.93
N ASP A 219 -18.80 -15.42 4.18
CA ASP A 219 -19.24 -14.75 5.41
C ASP A 219 -18.41 -13.48 5.71
N ASN A 220 -17.68 -13.47 6.81
CA ASN A 220 -16.80 -12.36 7.20
C ASN A 220 -15.38 -12.47 6.62
N PHE A 221 -15.06 -13.57 5.93
CA PHE A 221 -13.75 -13.80 5.34
C PHE A 221 -13.77 -13.49 3.84
N ARG A 222 -12.62 -13.01 3.36
CA ARG A 222 -12.37 -12.83 1.93
C ARG A 222 -10.96 -13.26 1.59
N PRO A 223 -10.74 -14.54 1.28
CA PRO A 223 -9.51 -14.96 0.63
C PRO A 223 -9.36 -14.28 -0.72
N TYR A 224 -8.10 -14.04 -1.13
CA TYR A 224 -7.80 -13.42 -2.42
C TYR A 224 -6.42 -13.79 -2.93
N VAL A 225 -6.26 -13.64 -4.24
CA VAL A 225 -4.97 -13.68 -4.93
C VAL A 225 -4.79 -12.38 -5.71
N GLU A 226 -3.54 -11.89 -5.77
CA GLU A 226 -3.15 -10.72 -6.55
C GLU A 226 -1.96 -11.08 -7.43
N PHE A 227 -1.99 -10.58 -8.67
CA PHE A 227 -0.88 -10.65 -9.61
C PHE A 227 -0.48 -9.24 -9.99
N TRP A 228 0.81 -8.96 -9.87
CA TRP A 228 1.37 -7.64 -10.12
C TRP A 228 2.51 -7.72 -11.10
N ASN A 229 2.51 -6.84 -12.09
CA ASN A 229 3.68 -6.52 -12.88
C ASN A 229 4.38 -5.34 -12.20
N ILE A 230 5.60 -5.55 -11.72
CA ILE A 230 6.42 -4.57 -11.01
C ILE A 230 7.81 -4.50 -11.64
N LYS A 231 8.63 -3.51 -11.24
CA LYS A 231 10.03 -3.45 -11.65
C LYS A 231 10.76 -4.76 -11.33
N GLY A 232 11.66 -5.16 -12.21
CA GLY A 232 12.49 -6.32 -12.06
C GLY A 232 13.56 -6.20 -10.97
N LYS A 233 14.38 -7.23 -10.83
CA LYS A 233 15.40 -7.30 -9.78
C LYS A 233 16.48 -6.23 -9.95
N ASP A 234 16.98 -6.05 -11.15
CA ASP A 234 17.95 -5.00 -11.43
C ASP A 234 17.29 -3.61 -11.40
N GLY A 235 16.06 -3.48 -11.90
CA GLY A 235 15.30 -2.23 -11.93
C GLY A 235 15.99 -1.08 -12.69
N SER A 236 17.14 -1.35 -13.32
CA SER A 236 17.98 -0.36 -14.00
C SER A 236 17.70 -0.28 -15.50
N THR A 237 17.00 -1.25 -16.07
CA THR A 237 16.63 -1.27 -17.49
C THR A 237 15.13 -1.05 -17.67
N THR A 238 14.72 -0.50 -18.80
CA THR A 238 13.33 -0.14 -19.11
C THR A 238 12.41 -1.36 -19.15
N ASP A 239 12.95 -2.50 -19.59
CA ASP A 239 12.18 -3.71 -19.87
C ASP A 239 12.27 -4.74 -18.73
N ASP A 240 13.03 -4.42 -17.68
CA ASP A 240 13.22 -5.32 -16.55
C ASP A 240 11.98 -5.28 -15.63
N ARG A 241 11.07 -6.21 -15.89
CA ARG A 241 9.79 -6.35 -15.16
C ARG A 241 9.67 -7.76 -14.60
N GLN A 242 9.09 -7.85 -13.40
CA GLN A 242 8.84 -9.15 -12.77
C GLN A 242 7.39 -9.32 -12.33
N LEU A 243 6.97 -10.56 -12.26
CA LEU A 243 5.74 -10.95 -11.62
C LEU A 243 5.92 -10.92 -10.10
N ARG A 244 4.95 -10.35 -9.39
CA ARG A 244 4.78 -10.48 -7.96
C ARG A 244 3.42 -11.10 -7.68
N THR A 245 3.41 -12.25 -7.03
CA THR A 245 2.19 -12.94 -6.60
C THR A 245 1.94 -12.67 -5.13
N ARG A 246 0.68 -12.42 -4.79
CA ARG A 246 0.23 -12.21 -3.41
C ARG A 246 -0.96 -13.11 -3.12
N VAL A 247 -0.96 -13.72 -1.97
CA VAL A 247 -2.10 -14.48 -1.44
C VAL A 247 -2.43 -13.91 -0.06
N GLY A 248 -3.70 -13.71 0.19
CA GLY A 248 -4.10 -13.13 1.46
C GLY A 248 -5.54 -13.45 1.83
N ILE A 249 -5.88 -13.02 3.03
CA ILE A 249 -7.22 -13.16 3.59
C ILE A 249 -7.57 -11.91 4.39
N THR A 250 -8.76 -11.37 4.13
CA THR A 250 -9.33 -10.27 4.92
C THR A 250 -10.46 -10.82 5.78
N TYR A 251 -10.45 -10.52 7.07
CA TYR A 251 -11.55 -10.74 8.00
C TYR A 251 -12.21 -9.40 8.32
N SER A 252 -13.53 -9.32 8.19
CA SER A 252 -14.33 -8.11 8.49
C SER A 252 -15.19 -8.35 9.73
N PHE A 253 -15.22 -7.41 10.66
CA PHE A 253 -15.96 -7.49 11.93
C PHE A 253 -16.66 -6.17 12.26
#